data_6d7c54c43376ed2e900be32fa794d8f7
#
_entry.id   6d7c54c43376ed2e900be32fa794d8f7
#
_cell.length_a   1.000
_cell.length_b   1.000
_cell.length_c   1.000
_cell.angle_alpha   90.00
_cell.angle_beta   90.00
_cell.angle_gamma   90.00
#
_symmetry.space_group_name_H-M   'P 1'
#
loop_
_entity.id
_entity.type
_entity.pdbx_description
1 polymer ?
#
loop_
_entity_poly.entity_id
_entity_poly.type
_entity_poly.pdbx_seq_one_letter_code
_entity_poly.pdbx_strand_id
1 'polypeptide(L)'
;MVGQEQFSNYEIVCDSCKEVTTHEILKEKEIAGGADLLLRCLDCRLVRLEKIRRGKIVEIPITLSDGDKSSFQKVESDHDELIRVGDRFEHSESHWEITRIEDGNERSENSLNANLIRRAWATRVDRVIIPLTITDGESSRSSSIECAPDQIFSCESLIEVDGEIWRIRAIHTGKGRTLGGRRAAEQIRRIYLHPE
;
A
#
# COMPACT_ATOMS: atom_id res chain seq x y z
N MET A 1 29.67 -31.12 15.79
CA MET A 1 28.91 -29.86 15.60
C MET A 1 27.47 -30.26 15.40
N VAL A 2 26.65 -30.07 16.44
CA VAL A 2 25.22 -30.41 16.41
C VAL A 2 24.51 -29.25 15.75
N GLY A 3 23.91 -29.51 14.57
CA GLY A 3 23.10 -28.51 13.87
C GLY A 3 21.90 -28.15 14.74
N GLN A 4 21.72 -26.87 14.99
CA GLN A 4 20.47 -26.34 15.58
C GLN A 4 19.37 -26.57 14.54
N GLU A 5 18.51 -27.57 14.81
CA GLU A 5 17.23 -27.71 14.14
C GLU A 5 16.37 -26.49 14.54
N GLN A 6 16.18 -25.55 13.62
CA GLN A 6 15.18 -24.50 13.74
C GLN A 6 13.81 -25.16 13.66
N PHE A 7 13.23 -25.50 14.81
CA PHE A 7 11.84 -25.91 14.89
C PHE A 7 10.96 -24.68 14.58
N SER A 8 10.45 -24.61 13.38
CA SER A 8 9.44 -23.62 13.00
C SER A 8 8.12 -24.01 13.65
N ASN A 9 7.55 -23.14 14.46
CA ASN A 9 6.23 -23.33 15.07
C ASN A 9 5.15 -22.81 14.12
N TYR A 10 4.00 -23.48 14.10
CA TYR A 10 2.88 -23.15 13.25
C TYR A 10 1.60 -22.99 14.09
N GLU A 11 0.91 -21.85 13.94
CA GLU A 11 -0.33 -21.58 14.70
C GLU A 11 -1.56 -21.87 13.82
N ILE A 12 -2.36 -22.81 14.24
CA ILE A 12 -3.61 -23.21 13.58
C ILE A 12 -4.65 -23.66 14.59
N VAL A 13 -5.92 -23.72 14.18
CA VAL A 13 -6.98 -24.32 14.99
C VAL A 13 -6.73 -25.81 15.16
N CYS A 14 -6.57 -26.26 16.40
CA CYS A 14 -6.41 -27.66 16.72
C CYS A 14 -7.76 -28.38 16.71
N ASP A 15 -7.84 -29.53 16.03
CA ASP A 15 -9.09 -30.32 15.98
C ASP A 15 -9.53 -30.87 17.32
N SER A 16 -8.62 -31.08 18.25
CA SER A 16 -8.89 -31.56 19.60
C SER A 16 -9.19 -30.43 20.57
N CYS A 17 -8.34 -29.37 20.58
CA CYS A 17 -8.50 -28.25 21.51
C CYS A 17 -9.64 -27.31 21.11
N LYS A 18 -10.04 -27.29 19.81
CA LYS A 18 -11.05 -26.39 19.22
C LYS A 18 -10.69 -24.89 19.25
N GLU A 19 -9.44 -24.58 19.49
CA GLU A 19 -8.89 -23.22 19.55
C GLU A 19 -7.56 -23.15 18.79
N VAL A 20 -7.10 -21.93 18.50
CA VAL A 20 -5.79 -21.69 17.87
C VAL A 20 -4.70 -22.07 18.89
N THR A 21 -3.87 -23.03 18.52
CA THR A 21 -2.76 -23.52 19.33
C THR A 21 -1.49 -23.61 18.51
N THR A 22 -0.35 -23.57 19.20
CA THR A 22 0.97 -23.72 18.59
C THR A 22 1.24 -25.20 18.30
N HIS A 23 1.69 -25.47 17.07
CA HIS A 23 2.05 -26.81 16.62
C HIS A 23 3.52 -26.84 16.22
N GLU A 24 4.19 -27.93 16.62
CA GLU A 24 5.54 -28.26 16.18
C GLU A 24 5.49 -28.97 14.84
N ILE A 25 6.34 -28.58 13.89
CA ILE A 25 6.48 -29.26 12.60
C ILE A 25 7.37 -30.48 12.78
N LEU A 26 6.78 -31.68 12.73
CA LEU A 26 7.51 -32.95 12.83
C LEU A 26 8.15 -33.34 11.49
N LYS A 27 7.49 -33.02 10.39
CA LYS A 27 7.93 -33.30 9.04
C LYS A 27 7.32 -32.34 8.05
N GLU A 28 8.13 -31.91 7.11
CA GLU A 28 7.71 -31.12 5.97
C GLU A 28 8.06 -31.86 4.68
N LYS A 29 7.11 -31.87 3.74
CA LYS A 29 7.30 -32.39 2.40
C LYS A 29 6.84 -31.35 1.40
N GLU A 30 7.78 -30.71 0.73
CA GLU A 30 7.45 -29.81 -0.37
C GLU A 30 6.86 -30.59 -1.54
N ILE A 31 5.83 -30.02 -2.16
CA ILE A 31 5.18 -30.53 -3.36
C ILE A 31 4.95 -29.40 -4.34
N ALA A 32 4.69 -29.72 -5.61
CA ALA A 32 4.34 -28.71 -6.59
C ALA A 32 3.05 -27.97 -6.14
N GLY A 33 3.19 -26.65 -5.84
CA GLY A 33 2.09 -25.79 -5.37
C GLY A 33 1.76 -25.90 -3.89
N GLY A 34 2.73 -26.23 -3.01
CA GLY A 34 2.51 -26.19 -1.56
C GLY A 34 3.43 -27.09 -0.75
N ALA A 35 2.98 -27.45 0.44
CA ALA A 35 3.67 -28.36 1.33
C ALA A 35 2.68 -29.25 2.09
N ASP A 36 3.08 -30.47 2.38
CA ASP A 36 2.40 -31.34 3.34
C ASP A 36 3.19 -31.31 4.65
N LEU A 37 2.57 -30.78 5.73
CA LEU A 37 3.17 -30.65 7.05
C LEU A 37 2.59 -31.69 7.99
N LEU A 38 3.44 -32.48 8.64
CA LEU A 38 3.04 -33.29 9.78
C LEU A 38 3.24 -32.47 11.05
N LEU A 39 2.14 -32.09 11.68
CA LEU A 39 2.11 -31.17 12.82
C LEU A 39 1.73 -31.90 14.10
N ARG A 40 2.35 -31.53 15.23
CA ARG A 40 1.99 -31.98 16.57
C ARG A 40 1.58 -30.80 17.43
N CYS A 41 0.34 -30.78 17.92
CA CYS A 41 -0.12 -29.77 18.87
C CYS A 41 0.73 -29.82 20.15
N LEU A 42 1.20 -28.67 20.61
CA LEU A 42 2.00 -28.61 21.83
C LEU A 42 1.15 -28.84 23.10
N ASP A 43 -0.15 -28.52 23.05
CA ASP A 43 -1.06 -28.65 24.20
C ASP A 43 -1.59 -30.08 24.36
N CYS A 44 -2.29 -30.59 23.35
CA CYS A 44 -2.95 -31.91 23.43
C CYS A 44 -2.16 -33.05 22.81
N ARG A 45 -1.03 -32.81 22.18
CA ARG A 45 -0.15 -33.78 21.51
C ARG A 45 -0.77 -34.46 20.29
N LEU A 46 -1.96 -34.04 19.82
CA LEU A 46 -2.54 -34.57 18.61
C LEU A 46 -1.59 -34.34 17.42
N VAL A 47 -1.35 -35.41 16.66
CA VAL A 47 -0.57 -35.36 15.43
C VAL A 47 -1.53 -35.40 14.24
N ARG A 48 -1.37 -34.46 13.30
CA ARG A 48 -2.18 -34.42 12.10
C ARG A 48 -1.36 -34.00 10.87
N LEU A 49 -1.84 -34.37 9.71
CA LEU A 49 -1.30 -33.92 8.44
C LEU A 49 -2.05 -32.65 8.01
N GLU A 50 -1.34 -31.54 7.88
CA GLU A 50 -1.86 -30.31 7.31
C GLU A 50 -1.36 -30.18 5.87
N LYS A 51 -2.26 -29.88 4.95
CA LYS A 51 -1.96 -29.74 3.52
C LYS A 51 -2.03 -28.27 3.13
N ILE A 52 -0.91 -27.60 3.13
CA ILE A 52 -0.79 -26.23 2.62
C ILE A 52 -0.76 -26.30 1.11
N ARG A 53 -1.70 -25.64 0.47
CA ARG A 53 -1.71 -25.47 -0.98
C ARG A 53 -1.45 -24.00 -1.27
N ARG A 54 -0.37 -23.71 -2.01
CA ARG A 54 -0.18 -22.38 -2.59
C ARG A 54 -1.20 -22.21 -3.68
N GLY A 55 -1.95 -21.13 -3.63
CA GLY A 55 -2.85 -20.73 -4.71
C GLY A 55 -2.08 -20.61 -6.02
N LYS A 56 -2.79 -20.72 -7.13
CA LYS A 56 -2.23 -20.44 -8.45
C LYS A 56 -1.92 -18.95 -8.51
N ILE A 57 -0.67 -18.56 -8.70
CA ILE A 57 -0.30 -17.14 -8.83
C ILE A 57 -0.69 -16.66 -10.23
N VAL A 58 -1.26 -15.47 -10.30
CA VAL A 58 -1.56 -14.75 -11.54
C VAL A 58 -0.89 -13.38 -11.53
N GLU A 59 -0.53 -12.89 -12.69
CA GLU A 59 0.00 -11.54 -12.88
C GLU A 59 -1.14 -10.60 -13.27
N ILE A 60 -1.40 -9.60 -12.46
CA ILE A 60 -2.38 -8.55 -12.74
C ILE A 60 -1.69 -7.40 -13.46
N PRO A 61 -2.10 -7.06 -14.70
CA PRO A 61 -1.62 -5.86 -15.38
C PRO A 61 -2.16 -4.61 -14.68
N ILE A 62 -1.26 -3.76 -14.16
CA ILE A 62 -1.65 -2.59 -13.38
C ILE A 62 -0.93 -1.33 -13.86
N THR A 63 -1.64 -0.22 -13.91
CA THR A 63 -1.07 1.11 -14.11
C THR A 63 -0.91 1.78 -12.75
N LEU A 64 0.32 2.07 -12.37
CA LEU A 64 0.70 2.74 -11.12
C LEU A 64 0.91 4.22 -11.40
N SER A 65 0.16 5.09 -10.72
CA SER A 65 0.23 6.56 -10.86
C SER A 65 0.82 7.19 -9.60
N ASP A 66 1.88 8.00 -9.80
CA ASP A 66 2.60 8.71 -8.76
C ASP A 66 2.73 10.19 -9.17
N GLY A 67 1.82 11.02 -8.69
CA GLY A 67 1.69 12.42 -9.11
C GLY A 67 1.34 12.54 -10.59
N ASP A 68 2.24 13.13 -11.36
CA ASP A 68 2.14 13.33 -12.82
C ASP A 68 2.73 12.17 -13.64
N LYS A 69 3.33 11.19 -12.97
CA LYS A 69 3.97 10.03 -13.61
C LYS A 69 3.09 8.80 -13.49
N SER A 70 3.09 7.99 -14.54
CA SER A 70 2.43 6.69 -14.54
C SER A 70 3.34 5.64 -15.18
N SER A 71 3.33 4.45 -14.62
CA SER A 71 4.06 3.29 -15.14
C SER A 71 3.15 2.08 -15.23
N PHE A 72 3.39 1.25 -16.24
CA PHE A 72 2.71 -0.03 -16.38
C PHE A 72 3.55 -1.13 -15.74
N GLN A 73 2.95 -1.92 -14.87
CA GLN A 73 3.59 -3.01 -14.13
C GLN A 73 2.71 -4.28 -14.17
N LYS A 74 3.29 -5.39 -13.75
CA LYS A 74 2.57 -6.63 -13.45
C LYS A 74 2.80 -6.96 -11.98
N VAL A 75 1.72 -7.14 -11.24
CA VAL A 75 1.75 -7.47 -9.82
C VAL A 75 1.22 -8.88 -9.63
N GLU A 76 1.96 -9.69 -8.90
CA GLU A 76 1.55 -11.05 -8.56
C GLU A 76 0.48 -11.03 -7.47
N SER A 77 -0.50 -11.92 -7.60
CA SER A 77 -1.58 -12.13 -6.63
C SER A 77 -2.01 -13.61 -6.68
N ASP A 78 -2.62 -14.09 -5.61
CA ASP A 78 -3.26 -15.39 -5.63
C ASP A 78 -4.46 -15.38 -6.59
N HIS A 79 -4.60 -16.41 -7.39
CA HIS A 79 -5.60 -16.53 -8.45
C HIS A 79 -7.04 -16.26 -7.99
N ASP A 80 -7.39 -16.66 -6.79
CA ASP A 80 -8.71 -16.54 -6.17
C ASP A 80 -8.82 -15.40 -5.16
N GLU A 81 -7.79 -14.59 -5.03
CA GLU A 81 -7.81 -13.38 -4.19
C GLU A 81 -8.86 -12.40 -4.71
N LEU A 82 -9.74 -11.94 -3.84
CA LEU A 82 -10.74 -10.94 -4.17
C LEU A 82 -10.17 -9.54 -3.98
N ILE A 83 -9.91 -8.88 -5.09
CA ILE A 83 -9.36 -7.52 -5.15
C ILE A 83 -10.51 -6.51 -5.25
N ARG A 84 -10.44 -5.42 -4.47
CA ARG A 84 -11.44 -4.34 -4.43
C ARG A 84 -10.85 -2.98 -4.75
N VAL A 85 -11.65 -2.11 -5.30
CA VAL A 85 -11.32 -0.68 -5.36
C VAL A 85 -11.22 -0.14 -3.92
N GLY A 86 -10.11 0.55 -3.61
CA GLY A 86 -9.75 1.00 -2.27
C GLY A 86 -8.80 0.07 -1.51
N ASP A 87 -8.55 -1.15 -1.99
CA ASP A 87 -7.56 -2.04 -1.39
C ASP A 87 -6.15 -1.44 -1.56
N ARG A 88 -5.32 -1.64 -0.53
CA ARG A 88 -3.93 -1.16 -0.50
C ARG A 88 -2.97 -2.33 -0.56
N PHE A 89 -1.89 -2.14 -1.29
CA PHE A 89 -0.82 -3.13 -1.41
C PHE A 89 0.54 -2.45 -1.47
N GLU A 90 1.58 -3.20 -1.15
CA GLU A 90 2.96 -2.77 -1.27
C GLU A 90 3.56 -3.32 -2.57
N HIS A 91 4.22 -2.44 -3.33
CA HIS A 91 4.97 -2.83 -4.52
C HIS A 91 6.16 -1.87 -4.70
N SER A 92 7.36 -2.43 -4.89
CA SER A 92 8.61 -1.65 -5.07
C SER A 92 8.81 -0.60 -3.97
N GLU A 93 8.71 -1.02 -2.69
CA GLU A 93 8.91 -0.18 -1.50
C GLU A 93 7.96 1.03 -1.42
N SER A 94 6.81 0.95 -2.06
CA SER A 94 5.80 2.01 -2.09
C SER A 94 4.42 1.44 -1.81
N HIS A 95 3.53 2.24 -1.21
CA HIS A 95 2.15 1.83 -0.93
C HIS A 95 1.21 2.42 -1.97
N TRP A 96 0.36 1.57 -2.50
CA TRP A 96 -0.56 1.86 -3.57
C TRP A 96 -1.99 1.56 -3.16
N GLU A 97 -2.93 2.34 -3.63
CA GLU A 97 -4.36 2.12 -3.45
C GLU A 97 -5.02 1.90 -4.82
N ILE A 98 -5.77 0.82 -4.95
CA ILE A 98 -6.48 0.47 -6.18
C ILE A 98 -7.63 1.47 -6.39
N THR A 99 -7.63 2.15 -7.53
CA THR A 99 -8.61 3.17 -7.88
C THR A 99 -9.62 2.70 -8.92
N ARG A 100 -9.27 1.69 -9.72
CA ARG A 100 -10.13 1.11 -10.76
C ARG A 100 -9.71 -0.30 -11.10
N ILE A 101 -10.70 -1.15 -11.42
CA ILE A 101 -10.53 -2.52 -11.90
C ILE A 101 -11.40 -2.69 -13.14
N GLU A 102 -10.88 -3.39 -14.18
CA GLU A 102 -11.62 -3.77 -15.37
C GLU A 102 -11.59 -5.28 -15.59
N ASP A 103 -12.74 -5.83 -15.98
CA ASP A 103 -12.91 -7.23 -16.38
C ASP A 103 -12.44 -7.49 -17.83
N GLY A 104 -12.54 -8.73 -18.28
CA GLY A 104 -12.21 -9.15 -19.65
C GLY A 104 -13.03 -8.47 -20.76
N ASN A 105 -14.17 -7.86 -20.41
CA ASN A 105 -15.05 -7.13 -21.33
C ASN A 105 -14.86 -5.59 -21.24
N GLU A 106 -13.79 -5.12 -20.57
CA GLU A 106 -13.49 -3.69 -20.36
C GLU A 106 -14.53 -2.95 -19.50
N ARG A 107 -15.29 -3.67 -18.67
CA ARG A 107 -16.24 -3.08 -17.73
C ARG A 107 -15.55 -2.79 -16.42
N SER A 108 -15.82 -1.59 -15.88
CA SER A 108 -15.35 -1.22 -14.54
C SER A 108 -16.16 -1.94 -13.47
N GLU A 109 -15.45 -2.60 -12.56
CA GLU A 109 -16.03 -3.34 -11.44
C GLU A 109 -15.46 -2.81 -10.12
N ASN A 110 -16.25 -2.92 -9.04
CA ASN A 110 -15.80 -2.53 -7.70
C ASN A 110 -14.96 -3.62 -7.03
N SER A 111 -15.12 -4.87 -7.45
CA SER A 111 -14.35 -6.01 -6.96
C SER A 111 -14.36 -7.15 -7.95
N LEU A 112 -13.22 -7.84 -8.10
CA LEU A 112 -13.08 -9.03 -8.94
C LEU A 112 -12.04 -9.97 -8.32
N ASN A 113 -12.16 -11.27 -8.60
CA ASN A 113 -11.07 -12.19 -8.34
C ASN A 113 -9.90 -11.89 -9.28
N ALA A 114 -8.67 -11.99 -8.76
CA ALA A 114 -7.43 -11.62 -9.45
C ALA A 114 -7.33 -12.21 -10.87
N ASN A 115 -7.76 -13.46 -11.06
CA ASN A 115 -7.74 -14.14 -12.35
C ASN A 115 -8.73 -13.61 -13.39
N LEU A 116 -9.69 -12.79 -12.99
CA LEU A 116 -10.70 -12.17 -13.86
C LEU A 116 -10.34 -10.73 -14.21
N ILE A 117 -9.32 -10.17 -13.59
CA ILE A 117 -8.87 -8.80 -13.81
C ILE A 117 -8.07 -8.73 -15.11
N ARG A 118 -8.58 -7.98 -16.07
CA ARG A 118 -7.84 -7.66 -17.29
C ARG A 118 -6.85 -6.53 -17.09
N ARG A 119 -7.24 -5.51 -16.30
CA ARG A 119 -6.41 -4.34 -15.99
C ARG A 119 -6.87 -3.69 -14.70
N ALA A 120 -5.91 -3.16 -13.95
CA ALA A 120 -6.17 -2.35 -12.77
C ALA A 120 -5.40 -1.02 -12.84
N TRP A 121 -5.81 -0.06 -12.02
CA TRP A 121 -5.12 1.21 -11.79
C TRP A 121 -4.98 1.42 -10.29
N ALA A 122 -3.85 1.92 -9.90
CA ALA A 122 -3.59 2.29 -8.51
C ALA A 122 -2.85 3.63 -8.43
N THR A 123 -3.07 4.34 -7.34
CA THR A 123 -2.39 5.60 -7.03
C THR A 123 -1.53 5.41 -5.80
N ARG A 124 -0.36 6.02 -5.82
CA ARG A 124 0.55 6.03 -4.68
C ARG A 124 -0.06 6.80 -3.51
N VAL A 125 0.00 6.22 -2.29
CA VAL A 125 -0.67 6.78 -1.10
C VAL A 125 0.25 6.97 0.11
N ASP A 126 1.51 6.56 0.03
CA ASP A 126 2.51 6.77 1.09
C ASP A 126 3.14 8.16 1.07
N ARG A 127 2.96 8.92 -0.03
CA ARG A 127 3.42 10.30 -0.16
C ARG A 127 2.49 11.15 -0.99
N VAL A 128 2.60 12.46 -0.83
CA VAL A 128 1.89 13.47 -1.61
C VAL A 128 2.90 14.47 -2.16
N ILE A 129 2.75 14.84 -3.42
CA ILE A 129 3.51 15.93 -4.05
C ILE A 129 2.60 17.15 -4.13
N ILE A 130 2.91 18.19 -3.37
CA ILE A 130 2.13 19.42 -3.33
C ILE A 130 2.82 20.47 -4.21
N PRO A 131 2.14 20.96 -5.28
CA PRO A 131 2.63 22.08 -6.06
C PRO A 131 2.68 23.36 -5.24
N LEU A 132 3.77 24.09 -5.39
CA LEU A 132 4.00 25.38 -4.74
C LEU A 132 3.98 26.51 -5.78
N THR A 133 3.50 27.68 -5.37
CA THR A 133 3.72 28.94 -6.08
C THR A 133 4.44 29.89 -5.14
N ILE A 134 5.65 30.24 -5.48
CA ILE A 134 6.53 31.10 -4.70
C ILE A 134 6.50 32.48 -5.38
N THR A 135 6.06 33.50 -4.66
CA THR A 135 5.98 34.87 -5.15
C THR A 135 6.92 35.76 -4.34
N ASP A 136 7.87 36.37 -5.02
CA ASP A 136 8.80 37.34 -4.45
C ASP A 136 8.75 38.64 -5.25
N GLY A 137 8.16 39.68 -4.65
CA GLY A 137 7.88 40.94 -5.31
C GLY A 137 6.98 40.75 -6.53
N GLU A 138 7.48 41.14 -7.72
CA GLU A 138 6.77 40.98 -9.01
C GLU A 138 7.03 39.63 -9.68
N SER A 139 7.94 38.81 -9.12
CA SER A 139 8.31 37.50 -9.68
C SER A 139 7.49 36.38 -9.06
N SER A 140 7.16 35.40 -9.88
CA SER A 140 6.56 34.14 -9.40
C SER A 140 7.19 32.95 -10.06
N ARG A 141 7.53 31.92 -9.25
CA ARG A 141 8.04 30.65 -9.74
C ARG A 141 7.21 29.47 -9.19
N SER A 142 7.23 28.37 -9.91
CA SER A 142 6.63 27.10 -9.47
C SER A 142 7.71 26.20 -8.88
N SER A 143 7.36 25.48 -7.82
CA SER A 143 8.15 24.41 -7.22
C SER A 143 7.18 23.32 -6.72
N SER A 144 7.69 22.33 -5.98
CA SER A 144 6.88 21.32 -5.32
C SER A 144 7.55 20.83 -4.06
N ILE A 145 6.75 20.33 -3.12
CA ILE A 145 7.24 19.64 -1.92
C ILE A 145 6.65 18.26 -1.86
N GLU A 146 7.48 17.28 -1.52
CA GLU A 146 7.06 15.90 -1.25
C GLU A 146 6.98 15.70 0.26
N CYS A 147 5.88 15.09 0.73
CA CYS A 147 5.65 14.90 2.15
C CYS A 147 4.67 13.74 2.42
N ALA A 148 4.56 13.34 3.69
CA ALA A 148 3.56 12.36 4.12
C ALA A 148 2.14 12.93 3.96
N PRO A 149 1.14 12.09 3.63
CA PRO A 149 -0.24 12.51 3.41
C PRO A 149 -0.88 13.23 4.61
N ASP A 150 -0.50 12.85 5.81
CA ASP A 150 -0.99 13.38 7.08
C ASP A 150 -0.21 14.60 7.59
N GLN A 151 0.88 14.98 6.90
CA GLN A 151 1.64 16.18 7.29
C GLN A 151 0.77 17.43 7.26
N ILE A 152 0.81 18.20 8.36
CA ILE A 152 -0.04 19.38 8.51
C ILE A 152 0.71 20.63 8.06
N PHE A 153 0.07 21.39 7.18
CA PHE A 153 0.48 22.72 6.78
C PHE A 153 -0.48 23.76 7.34
N SER A 154 0.07 24.87 7.86
CA SER A 154 -0.71 25.99 8.43
C SER A 154 -0.39 27.28 7.68
N CYS A 155 -1.44 28.08 7.39
CA CYS A 155 -1.21 29.43 6.90
C CYS A 155 -0.41 30.23 7.94
N GLU A 156 0.44 31.17 7.51
CA GLU A 156 1.38 31.98 8.28
C GLU A 156 2.56 31.20 8.88
N SER A 157 2.62 29.87 8.78
CA SER A 157 3.82 29.10 9.17
C SER A 157 4.93 29.22 8.13
N LEU A 158 6.16 28.97 8.57
CA LEU A 158 7.35 28.93 7.74
C LEU A 158 7.59 27.51 7.23
N ILE A 159 8.05 27.40 6.00
CA ILE A 159 8.54 26.14 5.41
C ILE A 159 9.85 26.41 4.66
N GLU A 160 10.72 25.42 4.64
CA GLU A 160 11.94 25.43 3.85
C GLU A 160 11.66 24.82 2.47
N VAL A 161 12.05 25.51 1.40
CA VAL A 161 11.95 25.05 0.02
C VAL A 161 13.24 25.45 -0.71
N ASP A 162 13.92 24.47 -1.29
CA ASP A 162 15.17 24.68 -2.04
C ASP A 162 16.27 25.38 -1.21
N GLY A 163 16.29 25.17 0.12
CA GLY A 163 17.25 25.79 1.05
C GLY A 163 16.90 27.23 1.49
N GLU A 164 15.75 27.73 1.09
CA GLU A 164 15.22 29.05 1.47
C GLU A 164 13.99 28.93 2.35
N ILE A 165 13.79 29.90 3.26
CA ILE A 165 12.63 29.92 4.17
C ILE A 165 11.54 30.80 3.57
N TRP A 166 10.34 30.26 3.52
CA TRP A 166 9.15 30.90 2.95
C TRP A 166 7.98 30.84 3.92
N ARG A 167 7.14 31.87 3.92
CA ARG A 167 5.90 31.92 4.70
C ARG A 167 4.72 31.44 3.85
N ILE A 168 3.87 30.56 4.40
CA ILE A 168 2.66 30.10 3.76
C ILE A 168 1.61 31.20 3.78
N ARG A 169 1.37 31.81 2.64
CA ARG A 169 0.36 32.87 2.47
C ARG A 169 -1.05 32.29 2.35
N ALA A 170 -1.21 31.21 1.61
CA ALA A 170 -2.51 30.60 1.37
C ALA A 170 -2.39 29.12 0.99
N ILE A 171 -3.42 28.36 1.32
CA ILE A 171 -3.58 26.94 0.98
C ILE A 171 -4.79 26.77 0.09
N HIS A 172 -4.67 26.09 -1.05
CA HIS A 172 -5.77 25.77 -1.95
C HIS A 172 -6.10 24.27 -1.83
N THR A 173 -7.39 23.95 -1.54
CA THR A 173 -7.86 22.56 -1.27
C THR A 173 -8.80 22.01 -2.35
N GLY A 174 -8.90 22.64 -3.50
CA GLY A 174 -9.87 22.26 -4.55
C GLY A 174 -11.27 22.83 -4.35
N LYS A 175 -11.66 23.22 -3.13
CA LYS A 175 -12.93 23.92 -2.82
C LYS A 175 -12.74 25.44 -2.69
N GLY A 176 -11.51 25.93 -2.83
CA GLY A 176 -11.16 27.34 -2.73
C GLY A 176 -9.82 27.59 -2.07
N ARG A 177 -9.43 28.87 -2.02
CA ARG A 177 -8.22 29.33 -1.36
C ARG A 177 -8.51 29.70 0.10
N THR A 178 -7.72 29.17 1.02
CA THR A 178 -7.81 29.46 2.45
C THR A 178 -6.62 30.33 2.84
N LEU A 179 -6.89 31.48 3.47
CA LEU A 179 -5.88 32.42 3.99
C LEU A 179 -5.58 32.20 5.48
N GLY A 180 -6.26 31.27 6.12
CA GLY A 180 -6.09 30.92 7.52
C GLY A 180 -6.37 29.44 7.79
N GLY A 181 -5.91 28.96 8.97
CA GLY A 181 -6.11 27.60 9.41
C GLY A 181 -5.06 26.62 8.90
N ARG A 182 -5.30 25.33 9.11
CA ARG A 182 -4.38 24.23 8.82
C ARG A 182 -5.06 23.12 8.02
N ARG A 183 -4.29 22.40 7.21
CA ARG A 183 -4.76 21.28 6.39
C ARG A 183 -3.72 20.16 6.34
N ALA A 184 -4.18 18.91 6.24
CA ALA A 184 -3.33 17.78 5.93
C ALA A 184 -2.92 17.83 4.45
N ALA A 185 -1.71 17.35 4.15
CA ALA A 185 -1.12 17.36 2.80
C ALA A 185 -2.03 16.75 1.74
N GLU A 186 -2.69 15.62 2.03
CA GLU A 186 -3.63 14.94 1.13
C GLU A 186 -4.83 15.80 0.70
N GLN A 187 -5.18 16.82 1.49
CA GLN A 187 -6.28 17.75 1.21
C GLN A 187 -5.83 18.94 0.37
N ILE A 188 -4.52 19.12 0.16
CA ILE A 188 -3.92 20.31 -0.43
C ILE A 188 -3.69 20.10 -1.92
N ARG A 189 -4.18 21.02 -2.73
CA ARG A 189 -3.92 21.06 -4.17
C ARG A 189 -2.79 21.98 -4.56
N ARG A 190 -2.53 23.03 -3.76
CA ARG A 190 -1.45 24.00 -3.96
C ARG A 190 -1.22 24.85 -2.73
N ILE A 191 0.03 25.19 -2.46
CA ILE A 191 0.44 26.18 -1.46
C ILE A 191 1.02 27.40 -2.17
N TYR A 192 0.66 28.58 -1.67
CA TYR A 192 1.21 29.86 -2.09
C TYR A 192 2.13 30.40 -1.02
N LEU A 193 3.35 30.72 -1.44
CA LEU A 193 4.43 31.16 -0.57
C LEU A 193 4.83 32.60 -0.91
N HIS A 194 5.33 33.33 0.11
CA HIS A 194 5.96 34.63 -0.04
C HIS A 194 7.16 34.72 0.92
N PRO A 195 8.09 35.68 0.73
CA PRO A 195 9.21 35.89 1.65
C PRO A 195 8.74 36.08 3.09
N GLU A 196 9.60 35.75 4.04
CA GLU A 196 9.38 35.96 5.46
C GLU A 196 9.20 37.44 5.82
#